data_082c41303d5fecb7768164df95beebc6
#
_entry.id   082c41303d5fecb7768164df95beebc6
#
_cell.length_a   1.000
_cell.length_b   1.000
_cell.length_c   1.000
_cell.angle_alpha   90.00
_cell.angle_beta   90.00
_cell.angle_gamma   90.00
#
_symmetry.space_group_name_H-M   'P 1'
#
loop_
_entity.id
_entity.type
_entity.pdbx_description
1 polymer ?
#
loop_
_entity_poly.entity_id
_entity_poly.type
_entity_poly.pdbx_seq_one_letter_code
_entity_poly.pdbx_strand_id
1 'polypeptide(L)'
;STAGLSFGIINSGVSGIDGRDNNGLQTGELSTSENQVFLSVSNRFSKKLSLGIAVKFYYYKLYEEITSNGLGLDIGALYKVNDNWNVALMISDLNSKYEWDTSPIYGQQGLTTTDKFPVIKKIGVSYYKPEIKLLTAIEFENSNAGTNIIRLGAEYNIYEKLFLRGGIDQFNLSNTDAGLKPSLGFSYAKALGDWVIGVDYAFMIEQYSSSDRHIIGLNIIF
;
A
#
# COMPACT_ATOMS: atom_id res chain seq x y z
N SER A 1 -15.83 -0.14 21.22
CA SER A 1 -14.67 -1.03 21.12
C SER A 1 -13.39 -0.21 21.19
N THR A 2 -12.39 -0.68 21.93
CA THR A 2 -11.07 -0.07 22.04
C THR A 2 -10.03 -0.78 21.20
N ALA A 3 -10.37 -1.95 20.67
CA ALA A 3 -9.50 -2.79 19.85
C ALA A 3 -10.08 -2.97 18.44
N GLY A 4 -9.21 -3.12 17.47
CA GLY A 4 -9.50 -3.44 16.08
C GLY A 4 -8.67 -4.62 15.61
N LEU A 5 -9.26 -5.46 14.75
CA LEU A 5 -8.63 -6.55 14.04
C LEU A 5 -8.87 -6.35 12.55
N SER A 6 -7.84 -6.57 11.73
CA SER A 6 -7.95 -6.51 10.28
C SER A 6 -7.17 -7.64 9.64
N PHE A 7 -7.73 -8.19 8.58
CA PHE A 7 -7.11 -9.19 7.72
C PHE A 7 -7.22 -8.72 6.27
N GLY A 8 -6.20 -8.98 5.47
CA GLY A 8 -6.23 -8.65 4.06
C GLY A 8 -5.30 -9.50 3.23
N ILE A 9 -5.62 -9.57 1.93
CA ILE A 9 -4.84 -10.26 0.91
C ILE A 9 -4.62 -9.27 -0.23
N ILE A 10 -3.37 -9.18 -0.69
CA ILE A 10 -2.98 -8.41 -1.86
C ILE A 10 -2.36 -9.39 -2.84
N ASN A 11 -2.82 -9.37 -4.08
CA ASN A 11 -2.23 -10.15 -5.17
C ASN A 11 -1.82 -9.20 -6.29
N SER A 12 -0.64 -9.43 -6.84
CA SER A 12 -0.09 -8.72 -7.99
C SER A 12 0.65 -9.72 -8.87
N GLY A 13 0.70 -9.47 -10.17
CA GLY A 13 1.43 -10.35 -11.08
C GLY A 13 1.39 -9.88 -12.52
N VAL A 14 2.23 -10.49 -13.33
CA VAL A 14 2.28 -10.30 -14.77
C VAL A 14 2.13 -11.64 -15.44
N SER A 15 1.29 -11.73 -16.46
CA SER A 15 1.08 -12.92 -17.30
C SER A 15 1.33 -12.59 -18.77
N GLY A 16 1.50 -13.61 -19.60
CA GLY A 16 1.73 -13.44 -21.03
C GLY A 16 3.12 -12.88 -21.35
N ILE A 17 4.13 -13.19 -20.53
CA ILE A 17 5.52 -12.82 -20.82
C ILE A 17 6.07 -13.81 -21.84
N ASP A 18 6.51 -13.33 -23.01
CA ASP A 18 7.13 -14.15 -24.04
C ASP A 18 8.43 -14.80 -23.53
N GLY A 19 8.40 -16.12 -23.32
CA GLY A 19 9.59 -16.91 -23.08
C GLY A 19 10.32 -17.18 -24.40
N ARG A 20 11.63 -16.93 -24.45
CA ARG A 20 12.45 -17.15 -25.65
C ARG A 20 13.73 -17.87 -25.31
N ASP A 21 14.20 -18.74 -26.24
CA ASP A 21 15.50 -19.37 -26.15
C ASP A 21 16.64 -18.42 -26.57
N ASN A 22 17.89 -18.91 -26.51
CA ASN A 22 19.07 -18.13 -26.89
C ASN A 22 19.10 -17.74 -28.38
N ASN A 23 18.26 -18.36 -29.23
CA ASN A 23 18.10 -18.05 -30.64
C ASN A 23 16.93 -17.08 -30.90
N GLY A 24 16.21 -16.67 -29.84
CA GLY A 24 15.05 -15.79 -29.92
C GLY A 24 13.74 -16.51 -30.29
N LEU A 25 13.73 -17.84 -30.38
CA LEU A 25 12.53 -18.62 -30.66
C LEU A 25 11.66 -18.68 -29.42
N GLN A 26 10.35 -18.51 -29.59
CA GLN A 26 9.38 -18.58 -28.50
C GLN A 26 9.32 -19.98 -27.90
N THR A 27 9.51 -20.09 -26.59
CA THR A 27 9.50 -21.35 -25.85
C THR A 27 8.22 -21.55 -25.03
N GLY A 28 7.40 -20.49 -24.91
CA GLY A 28 6.15 -20.51 -24.18
C GLY A 28 5.82 -19.15 -23.56
N GLU A 29 4.81 -19.13 -22.70
CA GLU A 29 4.44 -17.95 -21.92
C GLU A 29 4.87 -18.12 -20.46
N LEU A 30 5.43 -17.07 -19.89
CA LEU A 30 5.84 -17.00 -18.50
C LEU A 30 4.89 -16.12 -17.72
N SER A 31 4.83 -16.31 -16.41
CA SER A 31 4.05 -15.48 -15.50
C SER A 31 4.75 -15.32 -14.15
N THR A 32 4.55 -14.19 -13.52
CA THR A 32 4.97 -13.94 -12.13
C THR A 32 3.74 -13.72 -11.27
N SER A 33 3.82 -14.04 -9.99
CA SER A 33 2.74 -13.77 -9.03
C SER A 33 3.32 -13.47 -7.66
N GLU A 34 2.97 -12.31 -7.13
CA GLU A 34 3.33 -11.87 -5.78
C GLU A 34 2.06 -11.77 -4.94
N ASN A 35 2.09 -12.40 -3.77
CA ASN A 35 0.98 -12.44 -2.84
C ASN A 35 1.43 -11.96 -1.47
N GLN A 36 0.65 -11.09 -0.87
CA GLN A 36 0.82 -10.65 0.50
C GLN A 36 -0.45 -10.94 1.29
N VAL A 37 -0.31 -11.64 2.40
CA VAL A 37 -1.37 -11.82 3.39
C VAL A 37 -0.96 -11.09 4.65
N PHE A 38 -1.88 -10.33 5.26
CA PHE A 38 -1.58 -9.65 6.50
C PHE A 38 -2.68 -9.79 7.53
N LEU A 39 -2.26 -9.81 8.79
CA LEU A 39 -3.12 -9.73 9.96
C LEU A 39 -2.63 -8.54 10.81
N SER A 40 -3.54 -7.65 11.18
CA SER A 40 -3.21 -6.52 12.03
C SER A 40 -4.12 -6.43 13.25
N VAL A 41 -3.55 -5.99 14.34
CA VAL A 41 -4.26 -5.69 15.58
C VAL A 41 -3.94 -4.27 16.02
N SER A 42 -4.94 -3.58 16.54
CA SER A 42 -4.77 -2.25 17.08
C SER A 42 -5.54 -2.09 18.38
N ASN A 43 -5.05 -1.22 19.24
CA ASN A 43 -5.74 -0.89 20.48
C ASN A 43 -5.63 0.61 20.78
N ARG A 44 -6.70 1.17 21.34
CA ARG A 44 -6.73 2.53 21.87
C ARG A 44 -6.31 2.51 23.33
N PHE A 45 -5.07 2.93 23.60
CA PHE A 45 -4.49 2.97 24.93
C PHE A 45 -5.02 4.15 25.76
N SER A 46 -5.42 5.24 25.10
CA SER A 46 -6.04 6.39 25.75
C SER A 46 -7.02 7.08 24.80
N LYS A 47 -7.71 8.13 25.27
CA LYS A 47 -8.56 8.98 24.39
C LYS A 47 -7.79 9.60 23.22
N LYS A 48 -6.45 9.71 23.36
CA LYS A 48 -5.59 10.37 22.38
C LYS A 48 -4.65 9.43 21.65
N LEU A 49 -4.29 8.25 22.19
CA LEU A 49 -3.27 7.37 21.63
C LEU A 49 -3.85 6.03 21.23
N SER A 50 -3.64 5.67 19.97
CA SER A 50 -3.87 4.33 19.44
C SER A 50 -2.56 3.77 18.89
N LEU A 51 -2.28 2.48 19.15
CA LEU A 51 -1.14 1.75 18.63
C LEU A 51 -1.63 0.54 17.84
N GLY A 52 -0.88 0.16 16.82
CA GLY A 52 -1.17 -0.98 15.98
C GLY A 52 0.10 -1.70 15.55
N ILE A 53 -0.08 -2.98 15.27
CA ILE A 53 0.95 -3.86 14.73
C ILE A 53 0.33 -4.73 13.64
N ALA A 54 1.08 -4.99 12.56
CA ALA A 54 0.67 -5.91 11.50
C ALA A 54 1.79 -6.90 11.22
N VAL A 55 1.43 -8.17 11.08
CA VAL A 55 2.31 -9.22 10.57
C VAL A 55 1.90 -9.48 9.13
N LYS A 56 2.90 -9.51 8.23
CA LYS A 56 2.74 -9.75 6.81
C LYS A 56 3.45 -11.04 6.44
N PHE A 57 2.79 -11.86 5.65
CA PHE A 57 3.40 -13.00 4.99
C PHE A 57 3.42 -12.72 3.49
N TYR A 58 4.59 -12.85 2.89
CA TYR A 58 4.83 -12.68 1.47
C TYR A 58 5.09 -14.02 0.82
N TYR A 59 4.51 -14.24 -0.35
CA TYR A 59 4.81 -15.37 -1.22
C TYR A 59 4.94 -14.87 -2.64
N TYR A 60 6.10 -15.08 -3.25
CA TYR A 60 6.40 -14.65 -4.61
C TYR A 60 6.84 -15.84 -5.46
N LYS A 61 6.15 -16.04 -6.57
CA LYS A 61 6.55 -16.93 -7.66
C LYS A 61 7.15 -16.06 -8.77
N LEU A 62 8.48 -16.09 -8.90
CA LEU A 62 9.22 -15.33 -9.91
C LEU A 62 9.26 -16.08 -11.23
N TYR A 63 9.46 -17.40 -11.18
CA TYR A 63 9.54 -18.33 -12.31
C TYR A 63 8.94 -19.68 -11.88
N GLU A 64 8.80 -20.66 -12.81
CA GLU A 64 8.09 -21.91 -12.53
C GLU A 64 8.57 -22.63 -11.26
N GLU A 65 9.88 -22.73 -11.08
CA GLU A 65 10.50 -23.40 -9.93
C GLU A 65 11.18 -22.44 -8.94
N ILE A 66 11.18 -21.14 -9.25
CA ILE A 66 11.80 -20.11 -8.38
C ILE A 66 10.72 -19.39 -7.61
N THR A 67 10.59 -19.75 -6.35
CA THR A 67 9.66 -19.13 -5.41
C THR A 67 10.40 -18.61 -4.20
N SER A 68 9.83 -17.62 -3.55
CA SER A 68 10.31 -17.12 -2.26
C SER A 68 9.15 -16.83 -1.32
N ASN A 69 9.41 -16.92 -0.04
CA ASN A 69 8.49 -16.48 0.99
C ASN A 69 9.22 -15.62 2.02
N GLY A 70 8.49 -14.77 2.71
CA GLY A 70 9.04 -13.86 3.68
C GLY A 70 8.02 -13.46 4.73
N LEU A 71 8.52 -12.95 5.85
CA LEU A 71 7.72 -12.34 6.90
C LEU A 71 8.14 -10.89 7.08
N GLY A 72 7.18 -10.03 7.30
CA GLY A 72 7.38 -8.62 7.59
C GLY A 72 6.54 -8.15 8.77
N LEU A 73 6.96 -7.06 9.36
CA LEU A 73 6.31 -6.45 10.51
C LEU A 73 6.12 -4.96 10.27
N ASP A 74 4.90 -4.47 10.52
CA ASP A 74 4.60 -3.04 10.56
C ASP A 74 4.20 -2.63 11.97
N ILE A 75 4.60 -1.43 12.38
CA ILE A 75 4.23 -0.82 13.65
C ILE A 75 3.71 0.58 13.37
N GLY A 76 2.58 0.95 13.96
CA GLY A 76 1.95 2.24 13.79
C GLY A 76 1.45 2.85 15.08
N ALA A 77 1.46 4.18 15.12
CA ALA A 77 0.88 4.97 16.19
C ALA A 77 0.05 6.12 15.62
N LEU A 78 -1.11 6.38 16.22
CA LEU A 78 -1.96 7.51 15.90
C LEU A 78 -2.19 8.31 17.19
N TYR A 79 -1.84 9.60 17.15
CA TYR A 79 -2.04 10.52 18.25
C TYR A 79 -3.03 11.62 17.88
N LYS A 80 -4.15 11.67 18.58
CA LYS A 80 -5.16 12.71 18.48
C LYS A 80 -4.73 13.91 19.33
N VAL A 81 -4.18 14.95 18.70
CA VAL A 81 -3.75 16.18 19.39
C VAL A 81 -4.97 16.88 19.99
N ASN A 82 -6.01 17.08 19.16
CA ASN A 82 -7.34 17.61 19.53
C ASN A 82 -8.38 17.08 18.53
N ASP A 83 -9.58 17.65 18.51
CA ASP A 83 -10.66 17.18 17.63
C ASP A 83 -10.41 17.44 16.14
N ASN A 84 -9.52 18.37 15.80
CA ASN A 84 -9.20 18.76 14.43
C ASN A 84 -7.87 18.16 13.95
N TRP A 85 -6.88 17.96 14.82
CA TRP A 85 -5.52 17.58 14.46
C TRP A 85 -5.17 16.17 14.92
N ASN A 86 -4.65 15.36 13.97
CA ASN A 86 -4.05 14.07 14.28
C ASN A 86 -2.63 14.01 13.72
N VAL A 87 -1.78 13.26 14.41
CA VAL A 87 -0.42 12.91 13.99
C VAL A 87 -0.30 11.39 13.94
N ALA A 88 0.26 10.85 12.85
CA ALA A 88 0.50 9.43 12.68
C ALA A 88 1.98 9.16 12.47
N LEU A 89 2.45 8.04 13.00
CA LEU A 89 3.78 7.49 12.78
C LEU A 89 3.63 6.04 12.32
N MET A 90 4.47 5.61 11.38
CA MET A 90 4.49 4.22 10.91
C MET A 90 5.90 3.80 10.54
N ILE A 91 6.26 2.58 10.87
CA ILE A 91 7.44 1.89 10.37
C ILE A 91 6.96 0.60 9.73
N SER A 92 7.29 0.41 8.45
CA SER A 92 6.83 -0.73 7.66
C SER A 92 7.99 -1.58 7.18
N ASP A 93 7.68 -2.85 6.92
CA ASP A 93 8.56 -3.84 6.31
C ASP A 93 9.81 -4.13 7.13
N LEU A 94 9.66 -4.06 8.46
CA LEU A 94 10.72 -4.49 9.36
C LEU A 94 11.02 -5.98 9.14
N ASN A 95 12.31 -6.27 8.87
CA ASN A 95 12.82 -7.63 8.63
C ASN A 95 12.21 -8.36 7.42
N SER A 96 11.58 -7.63 6.50
CA SER A 96 11.01 -8.21 5.28
C SER A 96 12.12 -8.49 4.27
N LYS A 97 12.10 -9.69 3.67
CA LYS A 97 13.05 -10.12 2.65
C LYS A 97 12.48 -11.23 1.80
N TYR A 98 13.00 -11.37 0.59
CA TYR A 98 12.93 -12.59 -0.22
C TYR A 98 14.27 -13.30 -0.21
N GLU A 99 14.23 -14.62 -0.19
CA GLU A 99 15.39 -15.47 -0.38
C GLU A 99 15.13 -16.35 -1.63
N TRP A 100 15.99 -16.23 -2.62
CA TRP A 100 15.89 -16.91 -3.90
C TRP A 100 16.92 -18.02 -3.96
N ASP A 101 16.47 -19.23 -4.21
CA ASP A 101 17.33 -20.36 -4.55
C ASP A 101 17.16 -20.70 -6.03
N THR A 102 18.23 -20.60 -6.78
CA THR A 102 18.26 -20.91 -8.21
C THR A 102 18.73 -22.33 -8.52
N SER A 103 19.01 -23.15 -7.51
CA SER A 103 19.43 -24.55 -7.65
C SER A 103 18.41 -25.43 -8.38
N PRO A 104 17.08 -25.20 -8.31
CA PRO A 104 16.13 -25.97 -9.10
C PRO A 104 16.36 -25.86 -10.62
N ILE A 105 16.89 -24.72 -11.09
CA ILE A 105 17.18 -24.48 -12.52
C ILE A 105 18.63 -24.85 -12.86
N TYR A 106 19.59 -24.45 -12.02
CA TYR A 106 21.04 -24.54 -12.34
C TYR A 106 21.77 -25.68 -11.62
N GLY A 107 21.05 -26.50 -10.83
CA GLY A 107 21.64 -27.61 -10.10
C GLY A 107 22.77 -27.14 -9.15
N GLN A 108 23.94 -27.75 -9.24
CA GLN A 108 25.10 -27.42 -8.38
C GLN A 108 25.67 -26.01 -8.64
N GLN A 109 25.32 -25.36 -9.73
CA GLN A 109 25.73 -23.99 -10.03
C GLN A 109 24.73 -22.95 -9.54
N GLY A 110 23.62 -23.40 -8.94
CA GLY A 110 22.62 -22.52 -8.34
C GLY A 110 23.18 -21.76 -7.14
N LEU A 111 22.64 -20.55 -6.94
CA LEU A 111 23.02 -19.65 -5.87
C LEU A 111 21.80 -19.26 -5.05
N THR A 112 22.03 -19.00 -3.78
CA THR A 112 21.03 -18.37 -2.90
C THR A 112 21.30 -16.87 -2.80
N THR A 113 20.31 -16.06 -3.11
CA THR A 113 20.38 -14.59 -3.05
C THR A 113 19.28 -14.06 -2.14
N THR A 114 19.58 -13.00 -1.39
CA THR A 114 18.62 -12.36 -0.47
C THR A 114 18.34 -10.94 -0.93
N ASP A 115 17.08 -10.64 -1.18
CA ASP A 115 16.56 -9.31 -1.49
C ASP A 115 15.84 -8.77 -0.25
N LYS A 116 16.45 -7.80 0.42
CA LYS A 116 15.86 -7.14 1.60
C LYS A 116 14.93 -6.03 1.15
N PHE A 117 13.75 -5.98 1.76
CA PHE A 117 12.84 -4.86 1.54
C PHE A 117 13.37 -3.59 2.20
N PRO A 118 13.14 -2.44 1.59
CA PRO A 118 13.40 -1.18 2.26
C PRO A 118 12.53 -1.02 3.50
N VAL A 119 13.14 -0.66 4.62
CA VAL A 119 12.37 -0.24 5.80
C VAL A 119 11.85 1.17 5.56
N ILE A 120 10.54 1.32 5.58
CA ILE A 120 9.84 2.56 5.30
C ILE A 120 9.39 3.20 6.61
N LYS A 121 9.72 4.46 6.81
CA LYS A 121 9.31 5.28 7.96
C LYS A 121 8.43 6.40 7.47
N LYS A 122 7.27 6.58 8.10
CA LYS A 122 6.30 7.60 7.73
C LYS A 122 5.92 8.43 8.93
N ILE A 123 5.76 9.72 8.71
CA ILE A 123 5.11 10.66 9.60
C ILE A 123 4.04 11.40 8.83
N GLY A 124 2.81 11.43 9.38
CA GLY A 124 1.69 12.11 8.77
C GLY A 124 1.00 13.05 9.75
N VAL A 125 0.46 14.13 9.23
CA VAL A 125 -0.37 15.08 9.96
C VAL A 125 -1.64 15.30 9.17
N SER A 126 -2.79 15.27 9.85
CA SER A 126 -4.08 15.60 9.26
C SER A 126 -4.79 16.69 10.05
N TYR A 127 -5.51 17.52 9.30
CA TYR A 127 -6.36 18.59 9.84
C TYR A 127 -7.77 18.48 9.27
N TYR A 128 -8.76 18.40 10.15
CA TYR A 128 -10.16 18.41 9.79
C TYR A 128 -10.80 19.77 10.18
N LYS A 129 -11.41 20.44 9.19
CA LYS A 129 -12.16 21.69 9.39
C LYS A 129 -13.66 21.40 9.32
N PRO A 130 -14.37 21.27 10.46
CA PRO A 130 -15.75 20.82 10.51
C PRO A 130 -16.75 21.80 9.84
N GLU A 131 -16.48 23.11 9.87
CA GLU A 131 -17.37 24.12 9.32
C GLU A 131 -17.60 23.96 7.82
N ILE A 132 -16.57 23.50 7.12
CA ILE A 132 -16.62 23.26 5.67
C ILE A 132 -16.48 21.78 5.34
N LYS A 133 -16.46 20.89 6.34
CA LYS A 133 -16.33 19.42 6.16
C LYS A 133 -15.12 19.02 5.31
N LEU A 134 -14.00 19.70 5.46
CA LEU A 134 -12.76 19.47 4.72
C LEU A 134 -11.72 18.81 5.62
N LEU A 135 -11.20 17.66 5.18
CA LEU A 135 -10.02 17.00 5.73
C LEU A 135 -8.84 17.25 4.79
N THR A 136 -7.71 17.66 5.34
CA THR A 136 -6.44 17.73 4.62
C THR A 136 -5.38 16.90 5.32
N ALA A 137 -4.43 16.35 4.58
CA ALA A 137 -3.35 15.57 5.13
C ALA A 137 -2.05 15.80 4.37
N ILE A 138 -0.94 15.73 5.10
CA ILE A 138 0.42 15.67 4.57
C ILE A 138 1.14 14.48 5.20
N GLU A 139 1.89 13.76 4.41
CA GLU A 139 2.75 12.66 4.85
C GLU A 139 4.15 12.86 4.31
N PHE A 140 5.15 12.59 5.15
CA PHE A 140 6.54 12.42 4.76
C PHE A 140 6.94 10.97 4.96
N GLU A 141 7.54 10.39 3.91
CA GLU A 141 8.07 9.03 3.90
C GLU A 141 9.57 9.06 3.67
N ASN A 142 10.30 8.31 4.47
CA ASN A 142 11.72 8.04 4.30
C ASN A 142 11.97 6.54 4.21
N SER A 143 12.74 6.11 3.22
CA SER A 143 13.20 4.74 3.07
C SER A 143 14.70 4.65 3.37
N ASN A 144 15.15 3.57 4.00
CA ASN A 144 16.58 3.29 4.18
C ASN A 144 17.31 2.98 2.85
N ALA A 145 16.57 2.84 1.73
CA ALA A 145 17.11 2.79 0.38
C ALA A 145 17.37 4.19 -0.23
N GLY A 146 17.27 5.25 0.58
CA GLY A 146 17.60 6.62 0.17
C GLY A 146 16.45 7.39 -0.48
N THR A 147 15.21 6.90 -0.44
CA THR A 147 14.04 7.58 -1.01
C THR A 147 13.37 8.47 0.05
N ASN A 148 13.03 9.70 -0.33
CA ASN A 148 12.27 10.65 0.48
C ASN A 148 11.07 11.16 -0.34
N ILE A 149 9.85 10.95 0.15
CA ILE A 149 8.63 11.26 -0.57
C ILE A 149 7.71 12.11 0.32
N ILE A 150 7.09 13.13 -0.26
CA ILE A 150 5.97 13.85 0.35
C ILE A 150 4.69 13.45 -0.39
N ARG A 151 3.61 13.24 0.37
CA ARG A 151 2.25 13.07 -0.14
C ARG A 151 1.34 14.12 0.44
N LEU A 152 0.42 14.60 -0.38
CA LEU A 152 -0.60 15.56 0.00
C LEU A 152 -1.97 15.02 -0.39
N GLY A 153 -2.95 15.21 0.47
CA GLY A 153 -4.32 14.80 0.19
C GLY A 153 -5.35 15.74 0.81
N ALA A 154 -6.49 15.83 0.15
CA ALA A 154 -7.67 16.50 0.65
C ALA A 154 -8.92 15.67 0.38
N GLU A 155 -9.84 15.69 1.33
CA GLU A 155 -11.16 15.07 1.21
C GLU A 155 -12.21 16.10 1.59
N TYR A 156 -13.21 16.26 0.75
CA TYR A 156 -14.33 17.16 0.95
C TYR A 156 -15.65 16.39 0.95
N ASN A 157 -16.42 16.53 2.01
CA ASN A 157 -17.76 15.98 2.09
C ASN A 157 -18.76 16.94 1.43
N ILE A 158 -19.25 16.56 0.24
CA ILE A 158 -20.19 17.39 -0.55
C ILE A 158 -21.60 17.30 0.03
N TYR A 159 -22.05 16.08 0.27
CA TYR A 159 -23.41 15.82 0.68
C TYR A 159 -23.51 14.50 1.42
N GLU A 160 -24.15 14.47 2.60
CA GLU A 160 -24.31 13.27 3.44
C GLU A 160 -23.08 12.36 3.49
N LYS A 161 -23.11 11.27 2.73
CA LYS A 161 -22.03 10.26 2.63
C LYS A 161 -21.34 10.27 1.25
N LEU A 162 -21.38 11.39 0.53
CA LEU A 162 -20.67 11.62 -0.72
C LEU A 162 -19.41 12.45 -0.47
N PHE A 163 -18.25 11.91 -0.78
CA PHE A 163 -16.96 12.53 -0.59
C PHE A 163 -16.22 12.66 -1.92
N LEU A 164 -15.58 13.80 -2.16
CA LEU A 164 -14.58 13.96 -3.21
C LEU A 164 -13.19 13.98 -2.58
N ARG A 165 -12.23 13.40 -3.27
CA ARG A 165 -10.84 13.33 -2.85
C ARG A 165 -9.94 13.81 -3.98
N GLY A 166 -8.84 14.46 -3.60
CA GLY A 166 -7.77 14.81 -4.51
C GLY A 166 -6.44 14.79 -3.80
N GLY A 167 -5.38 14.48 -4.52
CA GLY A 167 -4.08 14.41 -3.90
C GLY A 167 -2.92 14.31 -4.88
N ILE A 168 -1.73 14.34 -4.31
CA ILE A 168 -0.46 14.06 -4.97
C ILE A 168 0.18 12.90 -4.19
N ASP A 169 0.27 11.73 -4.82
CA ASP A 169 0.79 10.53 -4.16
C ASP A 169 2.32 10.56 -4.06
N GLN A 170 3.00 11.20 -5.01
CA GLN A 170 4.45 11.18 -5.04
C GLN A 170 5.02 12.55 -5.38
N PHE A 171 5.67 13.18 -4.40
CA PHE A 171 6.63 14.25 -4.60
C PHE A 171 7.97 13.75 -4.07
N ASN A 172 8.82 13.25 -4.98
CA ASN A 172 10.08 12.61 -4.61
C ASN A 172 11.18 13.64 -4.44
N LEU A 173 11.64 13.85 -3.20
CA LEU A 173 12.72 14.79 -2.88
C LEU A 173 14.10 14.24 -3.21
N SER A 174 14.25 12.92 -3.33
CA SER A 174 15.53 12.26 -3.64
C SER A 174 15.78 12.16 -5.15
N ASN A 175 14.72 12.24 -5.96
CA ASN A 175 14.77 12.24 -7.41
C ASN A 175 13.70 13.18 -7.95
N THR A 176 14.10 14.40 -8.24
CA THR A 176 13.20 15.45 -8.75
C THR A 176 12.73 15.22 -10.19
N ASP A 177 13.40 14.34 -10.93
CA ASP A 177 12.98 13.93 -12.27
C ASP A 177 11.84 12.89 -12.22
N ALA A 178 11.63 12.27 -11.04
CA ALA A 178 10.44 11.45 -10.81
C ALA A 178 9.22 12.36 -10.78
N GLY A 179 8.35 12.21 -11.77
CA GLY A 179 7.19 13.06 -11.92
C GLY A 179 6.20 12.93 -10.76
N LEU A 180 5.31 13.91 -10.65
CA LEU A 180 4.21 13.90 -9.70
C LEU A 180 3.17 12.87 -10.11
N LYS A 181 2.54 12.21 -9.14
CA LYS A 181 1.39 11.31 -9.36
C LYS A 181 0.13 11.95 -8.78
N PRO A 182 -0.54 12.84 -9.54
CA PRO A 182 -1.82 13.39 -9.11
C PRO A 182 -2.89 12.32 -9.14
N SER A 183 -3.82 12.42 -8.19
CA SER A 183 -4.94 11.50 -8.06
C SER A 183 -6.23 12.24 -7.74
N LEU A 184 -7.34 11.69 -8.23
CA LEU A 184 -8.69 12.13 -7.95
C LEU A 184 -9.56 10.93 -7.60
N GLY A 185 -10.53 11.11 -6.72
CA GLY A 185 -11.42 10.04 -6.33
C GLY A 185 -12.72 10.52 -5.73
N PHE A 186 -13.63 9.59 -5.55
CA PHE A 186 -14.85 9.82 -4.81
C PHE A 186 -15.25 8.59 -4.01
N SER A 187 -16.05 8.81 -2.98
CA SER A 187 -16.70 7.74 -2.21
C SER A 187 -18.16 8.07 -2.05
N TYR A 188 -18.99 7.06 -2.17
CA TYR A 188 -20.41 7.16 -1.84
C TYR A 188 -20.82 5.97 -0.98
N ALA A 189 -21.54 6.25 0.10
CA ALA A 189 -22.06 5.20 0.97
C ALA A 189 -23.57 5.38 1.17
N LYS A 190 -24.32 4.26 1.24
CA LYS A 190 -25.75 4.23 1.47
C LYS A 190 -26.11 3.25 2.58
N ALA A 191 -26.97 3.67 3.49
CA ALA A 191 -27.56 2.79 4.48
C ALA A 191 -28.69 1.97 3.84
N LEU A 192 -28.67 0.65 4.06
CA LEU A 192 -29.66 -0.32 3.62
C LEU A 192 -30.05 -1.19 4.84
N GLY A 193 -31.03 -0.74 5.61
CA GLY A 193 -31.35 -1.35 6.91
C GLY A 193 -30.18 -1.16 7.88
N ASP A 194 -29.74 -2.26 8.49
CA ASP A 194 -28.60 -2.29 9.43
C ASP A 194 -27.23 -2.25 8.74
N TRP A 195 -27.19 -2.35 7.42
CA TRP A 195 -25.97 -2.36 6.62
C TRP A 195 -25.69 -0.98 6.04
N VAL A 196 -24.41 -0.64 5.94
CA VAL A 196 -23.95 0.50 5.13
C VAL A 196 -23.05 -0.05 4.04
N ILE A 197 -23.45 0.16 2.78
CA ILE A 197 -22.67 -0.23 1.61
C ILE A 197 -22.04 1.03 1.02
N GLY A 198 -20.73 1.00 0.84
CA GLY A 198 -19.96 2.08 0.26
C GLY A 198 -19.17 1.63 -0.96
N VAL A 199 -19.07 2.50 -1.94
CA VAL A 199 -18.24 2.33 -3.13
C VAL A 199 -17.23 3.47 -3.15
N ASP A 200 -15.97 3.11 -3.32
CA ASP A 200 -14.86 4.05 -3.51
C ASP A 200 -14.31 3.90 -4.93
N TYR A 201 -13.95 5.01 -5.53
CA TYR A 201 -13.22 5.03 -6.79
C TYR A 201 -12.08 6.01 -6.70
N ALA A 202 -10.91 5.64 -7.21
CA ALA A 202 -9.78 6.54 -7.38
C ALA A 202 -9.14 6.33 -8.75
N PHE A 203 -8.73 7.43 -9.34
CA PHE A 203 -7.94 7.53 -10.55
C PHE A 203 -6.60 8.18 -10.22
N MET A 204 -5.50 7.60 -10.68
CA MET A 204 -4.15 8.09 -10.47
C MET A 204 -3.39 8.08 -11.77
N ILE A 205 -2.74 9.20 -12.09
CA ILE A 205 -1.88 9.33 -13.27
C ILE A 205 -0.54 8.64 -12.99
N GLU A 206 -0.17 7.70 -13.85
CA GLU A 206 1.08 6.94 -13.79
C GLU A 206 1.99 7.36 -14.95
N GLN A 207 2.99 8.20 -14.68
CA GLN A 207 3.85 8.78 -15.72
C GLN A 207 4.75 7.77 -16.44
N TYR A 208 5.06 6.63 -15.81
CA TYR A 208 5.98 5.62 -16.34
C TYR A 208 5.30 4.31 -16.71
N SER A 209 3.98 4.30 -16.74
CA SER A 209 3.18 3.15 -17.17
C SER A 209 2.48 3.46 -18.49
N SER A 210 2.20 2.42 -19.27
CA SER A 210 1.39 2.54 -20.49
C SER A 210 -0.08 2.87 -20.23
N SER A 211 -0.53 2.73 -18.97
CA SER A 211 -1.90 3.02 -18.55
C SER A 211 -1.91 3.64 -17.15
N ASP A 212 -2.90 4.50 -16.92
CA ASP A 212 -3.18 5.06 -15.60
C ASP A 212 -3.81 4.02 -14.69
N ARG A 213 -3.79 4.27 -13.38
CA ARG A 213 -4.30 3.35 -12.37
C ARG A 213 -5.73 3.70 -11.99
N HIS A 214 -6.59 2.69 -12.02
CA HIS A 214 -7.96 2.74 -11.52
C HIS A 214 -8.09 1.84 -10.30
N ILE A 215 -8.62 2.38 -9.20
CA ILE A 215 -8.82 1.64 -7.95
C ILE A 215 -10.31 1.69 -7.62
N ILE A 216 -10.91 0.53 -7.44
CA ILE A 216 -12.31 0.40 -7.03
C ILE A 216 -12.33 -0.32 -5.69
N GLY A 217 -13.01 0.25 -4.71
CA GLY A 217 -13.23 -0.31 -3.39
C GLY A 217 -14.71 -0.55 -3.11
N LEU A 218 -15.03 -1.63 -2.41
CA LEU A 218 -16.34 -1.93 -1.88
C LEU A 218 -16.23 -2.06 -0.37
N ASN A 219 -17.04 -1.28 0.36
CA ASN A 219 -17.08 -1.28 1.81
C ASN A 219 -18.46 -1.75 2.30
N ILE A 220 -18.49 -2.70 3.21
CA ILE A 220 -19.71 -3.19 3.84
C ILE A 220 -19.51 -3.10 5.36
N ILE A 221 -20.41 -2.37 6.02
CA ILE A 221 -20.41 -2.19 7.48
C ILE A 221 -21.74 -2.73 7.99
N PHE A 222 -21.69 -3.56 9.02
CA PHE A 222 -22.85 -4.22 9.66
C PHE A 222 -22.79 -4.13 11.17
#